data_421113da11d5dbe874fee7745428308e
#
_entry.id   421113da11d5dbe874fee7745428308e
#
_cell.length_a   1.000
_cell.length_b   1.000
_cell.length_c   1.000
_cell.angle_alpha   90.00
_cell.angle_beta   90.00
_cell.angle_gamma   90.00
#
_symmetry.space_group_name_H-M   'P 1'
#
loop_
_entity.id
_entity.type
_entity.pdbx_description
1 polymer ?
#
loop_
_entity_poly.entity_id
_entity_poly.type
_entity_poly.pdbx_seq_one_letter_code
_entity_poly.pdbx_strand_id
1 'polypeptide(L)'
;MNRNDMKRIVYFLVSLLGFTKLAAQDPADFVLPSIISDHAVMQRDAEVKLWGWCPSVWDLKIVCSWAPNDTVHVSSDKYKYWETYINTPKAEGPYAIRFYGWEGKLCAEVKDILMGETWLCSGQSNMEY
;
A
#
# COMPACT_ATOMS: atom_id res chain seq x y z
N MET A 1 1.41 33.52 45.95
CA MET A 1 0.77 33.14 44.66
C MET A 1 -0.68 32.76 44.98
N ASN A 2 -1.64 33.49 44.40
CA ASN A 2 -3.04 33.31 44.69
C ASN A 2 -3.55 32.00 44.01
N ARG A 3 -4.48 31.30 44.65
CA ARG A 3 -5.03 30.03 44.20
C ARG A 3 -5.66 30.11 42.79
N ASN A 4 -6.09 31.30 42.38
CA ASN A 4 -6.61 31.58 41.05
C ASN A 4 -5.51 31.71 39.98
N ASP A 5 -4.34 32.20 40.36
CA ASP A 5 -3.19 32.32 39.46
C ASP A 5 -2.59 30.95 39.15
N MET A 6 -2.58 30.06 40.15
CA MET A 6 -2.14 28.68 39.97
C MET A 6 -3.05 27.90 39.03
N LYS A 7 -4.37 28.11 39.08
CA LYS A 7 -5.32 27.50 38.15
C LYS A 7 -5.14 28.01 36.72
N ARG A 8 -4.87 29.30 36.52
CA ARG A 8 -4.60 29.90 35.22
C ARG A 8 -3.31 29.37 34.61
N ILE A 9 -2.26 29.18 35.39
CA ILE A 9 -0.99 28.59 34.94
C ILE A 9 -1.17 27.12 34.56
N VAL A 10 -1.95 26.36 35.33
CA VAL A 10 -2.26 24.95 35.00
C VAL A 10 -3.06 24.84 33.71
N TYR A 11 -4.06 25.69 33.49
CA TYR A 11 -4.82 25.70 32.23
C TYR A 11 -3.94 26.12 31.04
N PHE A 12 -3.01 27.05 31.24
CA PHE A 12 -2.06 27.46 30.18
C PHE A 12 -1.07 26.36 29.82
N LEU A 13 -0.57 25.63 30.82
CA LEU A 13 0.30 24.46 30.64
C LEU A 13 -0.42 23.28 29.98
N VAL A 14 -1.68 23.03 30.35
CA VAL A 14 -2.49 21.98 29.73
C VAL A 14 -2.85 22.32 28.27
N SER A 15 -3.07 23.60 27.95
CA SER A 15 -3.32 24.02 26.56
C SER A 15 -2.05 23.97 25.67
N LEU A 16 -0.87 24.05 26.27
CA LEU A 16 0.39 23.95 25.54
C LEU A 16 0.82 22.49 25.25
N LEU A 17 0.25 21.53 26.00
CA LEU A 17 0.47 20.08 25.81
C LEU A 17 -0.48 19.43 24.78
N GLY A 18 -1.44 20.18 24.30
CA GLY A 18 -2.41 19.70 23.34
C GLY A 18 -2.14 20.21 21.96
N PHE A 19 -1.32 19.57 21.18
CA PHE A 19 -1.34 19.51 19.71
C PHE A 19 0.04 19.20 19.15
N THR A 20 0.65 18.12 19.60
CA THR A 20 1.42 17.37 18.63
C THR A 20 0.41 16.69 17.73
N LYS A 21 0.04 17.34 16.63
CA LYS A 21 -0.51 16.60 15.48
C LYS A 21 0.54 15.56 15.14
N LEU A 22 0.31 14.32 15.56
CA LEU A 22 0.95 13.18 14.92
C LEU A 22 0.58 13.34 13.46
N ALA A 23 1.55 13.72 12.63
CA ALA A 23 1.36 13.82 11.20
C ALA A 23 0.98 12.41 10.74
N ALA A 24 -0.32 12.15 10.63
CA ALA A 24 -0.82 10.99 9.93
C ALA A 24 -0.29 11.17 8.50
N GLN A 25 0.71 10.38 8.13
CA GLN A 25 1.25 10.41 6.79
C GLN A 25 0.11 10.11 5.83
N ASP A 26 -0.07 11.01 4.88
CA ASP A 26 -1.17 10.95 3.93
C ASP A 26 -1.00 9.71 3.06
N PRO A 27 -2.03 8.86 2.89
CA PRO A 27 -1.96 7.73 1.95
C PRO A 27 -1.68 8.17 0.50
N ALA A 28 -1.78 9.48 0.21
CA ALA A 28 -1.48 10.07 -1.09
C ALA A 28 -0.06 9.82 -1.62
N ASP A 29 0.89 9.48 -0.75
CA ASP A 29 2.28 9.22 -1.14
C ASP A 29 2.60 7.72 -1.36
N PHE A 30 1.60 6.84 -1.21
CA PHE A 30 1.74 5.43 -1.56
C PHE A 30 1.53 5.26 -3.06
N VAL A 31 2.56 4.86 -3.77
CA VAL A 31 2.58 4.81 -5.23
C VAL A 31 2.74 3.38 -5.72
N LEU A 32 1.81 2.94 -6.54
CA LEU A 32 1.91 1.72 -7.34
C LEU A 32 2.29 2.04 -8.79
N PRO A 33 3.05 1.19 -9.47
CA PRO A 33 3.28 1.36 -10.91
C PRO A 33 1.98 1.19 -11.69
N SER A 34 1.83 1.86 -12.81
CA SER A 34 0.60 1.87 -13.62
C SER A 34 0.12 0.48 -14.08
N ILE A 35 1.04 -0.48 -14.16
CA ILE A 35 0.72 -1.89 -14.49
C ILE A 35 -0.01 -2.60 -13.33
N ILE A 36 0.11 -2.11 -12.10
CA ILE A 36 -0.61 -2.60 -10.92
C ILE A 36 -1.74 -1.60 -10.64
N SER A 37 -2.82 -1.72 -11.37
CA SER A 37 -3.97 -0.82 -11.31
C SER A 37 -5.28 -1.60 -11.42
N ASP A 38 -6.39 -0.92 -11.20
CA ASP A 38 -7.72 -1.52 -11.43
C ASP A 38 -7.84 -2.06 -12.86
N HIS A 39 -8.57 -3.16 -12.99
CA HIS A 39 -8.77 -3.89 -14.24
C HIS A 39 -7.50 -4.53 -14.85
N ALA A 40 -6.44 -4.70 -14.04
CA ALA A 40 -5.23 -5.38 -14.49
C ALA A 40 -5.49 -6.86 -14.79
N VAL A 41 -4.74 -7.40 -15.74
CA VAL A 41 -4.66 -8.85 -15.97
C VAL A 41 -3.31 -9.34 -15.46
N MET A 42 -3.32 -10.34 -14.59
CA MET A 42 -2.12 -10.96 -14.06
C MET A 42 -1.99 -12.39 -14.57
N GLN A 43 -0.76 -12.87 -14.71
CA GLN A 43 -0.51 -14.27 -15.07
C GLN A 43 -1.14 -15.19 -14.02
N ARG A 44 -1.94 -16.17 -14.46
CA ARG A 44 -2.56 -17.15 -13.57
C ARG A 44 -1.58 -18.27 -13.21
N ASP A 45 -1.83 -18.91 -12.05
CA ASP A 45 -1.06 -20.07 -11.55
C ASP A 45 0.46 -19.83 -11.59
N ALA A 46 0.87 -18.64 -11.15
CA ALA A 46 2.25 -18.16 -11.25
C ALA A 46 2.65 -17.34 -10.02
N GLU A 47 3.95 -17.21 -9.84
CA GLU A 47 4.51 -16.24 -8.91
C GLU A 47 4.68 -14.90 -9.62
N VAL A 48 3.95 -13.88 -9.15
CA VAL A 48 3.90 -12.54 -9.75
C VAL A 48 4.56 -11.53 -8.83
N LYS A 49 5.44 -10.71 -9.38
CA LYS A 49 6.11 -9.63 -8.68
C LYS A 49 5.17 -8.43 -8.48
N LEU A 50 5.10 -7.93 -7.25
CA LEU A 50 4.51 -6.65 -6.90
C LEU A 50 5.60 -5.71 -6.38
N TRP A 51 5.47 -4.42 -6.69
CA TRP A 51 6.41 -3.41 -6.23
C TRP A 51 5.76 -2.02 -6.18
N GLY A 52 6.42 -1.10 -5.50
CA GLY A 52 5.97 0.27 -5.40
C GLY A 52 6.80 1.10 -4.44
N TRP A 53 6.26 2.24 -4.04
CA TRP A 53 6.91 3.18 -3.14
C TRP A 53 5.98 3.57 -2.01
N CYS A 54 6.55 3.73 -0.82
CA CYS A 54 5.87 4.20 0.39
C CYS A 54 6.28 5.65 0.70
N PRO A 55 5.49 6.42 1.46
CA PRO A 55 5.86 7.78 1.87
C PRO A 55 7.07 7.82 2.80
N SER A 56 7.32 6.76 3.56
CA SER A 56 8.50 6.58 4.42
C SER A 56 8.88 5.10 4.48
N VAL A 57 9.90 4.75 5.27
CA VAL A 57 10.23 3.34 5.51
C VAL A 57 9.13 2.71 6.34
N TRP A 58 8.40 1.79 5.74
CA TRP A 58 7.24 1.12 6.32
C TRP A 58 7.32 -0.39 6.24
N ASP A 59 6.65 -1.03 7.19
CA ASP A 59 6.21 -2.41 7.06
C ASP A 59 4.83 -2.41 6.40
N LEU A 60 4.76 -3.03 5.24
CA LEU A 60 3.56 -3.13 4.42
C LEU A 60 2.96 -4.52 4.59
N LYS A 61 1.64 -4.55 4.73
CA LYS A 61 0.84 -5.78 4.75
C LYS A 61 -0.01 -5.84 3.49
N ILE A 62 0.11 -6.92 2.73
CA ILE A 62 -0.61 -7.15 1.48
C ILE A 62 -1.57 -8.32 1.67
N VAL A 63 -2.84 -8.12 1.33
CA VAL A 63 -3.89 -9.13 1.41
C VAL A 63 -4.54 -9.29 0.05
N CYS A 64 -4.48 -10.50 -0.48
CA CYS A 64 -5.12 -10.88 -1.73
C CYS A 64 -6.49 -11.51 -1.44
N SER A 65 -7.53 -11.13 -2.19
CA SER A 65 -8.88 -11.62 -1.95
C SER A 65 -9.05 -13.12 -2.22
N TRP A 66 -8.18 -13.74 -3.00
CA TRP A 66 -8.17 -15.19 -3.25
C TRP A 66 -7.46 -16.00 -2.14
N ALA A 67 -6.71 -15.34 -1.29
CA ALA A 67 -5.99 -15.95 -0.18
C ALA A 67 -6.03 -15.04 1.06
N PRO A 68 -7.21 -14.78 1.65
CA PRO A 68 -7.36 -13.74 2.68
C PRO A 68 -6.64 -14.08 3.99
N ASN A 69 -6.32 -15.34 4.22
CA ASN A 69 -5.59 -15.81 5.40
C ASN A 69 -4.07 -15.87 5.17
N ASP A 70 -3.63 -15.74 3.93
CA ASP A 70 -2.21 -15.73 3.56
C ASP A 70 -1.78 -14.28 3.32
N THR A 71 -1.31 -13.66 4.38
CA THR A 71 -0.90 -12.26 4.36
C THR A 71 0.59 -12.15 4.06
N VAL A 72 0.93 -11.36 3.06
CA VAL A 72 2.31 -11.04 2.72
C VAL A 72 2.76 -9.80 3.49
N HIS A 73 3.91 -9.89 4.15
CA HIS A 73 4.56 -8.78 4.83
C HIS A 73 5.86 -8.42 4.11
N VAL A 74 6.04 -7.15 3.84
CA VAL A 74 7.24 -6.61 3.19
C VAL A 74 7.61 -5.25 3.78
N SER A 75 8.89 -5.01 4.00
CA SER A 75 9.40 -3.71 4.44
C SER A 75 9.99 -2.95 3.26
N SER A 76 9.74 -1.65 3.21
CA SER A 76 10.39 -0.78 2.23
C SER A 76 11.84 -0.48 2.63
N ASP A 77 12.68 -0.25 1.66
CA ASP A 77 14.08 0.11 1.84
C ASP A 77 14.27 1.60 2.21
N LYS A 78 15.53 2.03 2.34
CA LYS A 78 15.89 3.44 2.62
C LYS A 78 15.45 4.43 1.53
N TYR A 79 15.17 3.93 0.32
CA TYR A 79 14.65 4.73 -0.81
C TYR A 79 13.12 4.69 -0.89
N LYS A 80 12.47 4.10 0.14
CA LYS A 80 11.01 3.94 0.21
C LYS A 80 10.45 2.94 -0.82
N TYR A 81 11.30 2.19 -1.49
CA TYR A 81 10.95 1.16 -2.46
C TYR A 81 10.70 -0.17 -1.75
N TRP A 82 9.69 -0.88 -2.19
CA TRP A 82 9.38 -2.23 -1.74
C TRP A 82 9.08 -3.13 -2.93
N GLU A 83 9.39 -4.40 -2.80
CA GLU A 83 9.02 -5.44 -3.76
C GLU A 83 8.77 -6.76 -3.04
N THR A 84 7.87 -7.53 -3.59
CA THR A 84 7.55 -8.87 -3.10
C THR A 84 6.96 -9.72 -4.22
N TYR A 85 6.72 -10.99 -3.93
CA TYR A 85 6.08 -11.92 -4.84
C TYR A 85 4.80 -12.46 -4.22
N ILE A 86 3.78 -12.67 -5.03
CA ILE A 86 2.51 -13.30 -4.65
C ILE A 86 2.20 -14.45 -5.59
N ASN A 87 1.57 -15.49 -5.07
CA ASN A 87 1.08 -16.59 -5.89
C ASN A 87 -0.33 -16.30 -6.37
N THR A 88 -0.56 -16.38 -7.66
CA THR A 88 -1.86 -16.15 -8.29
C THR A 88 -2.64 -17.43 -8.44
N PRO A 89 -3.98 -17.40 -8.33
CA PRO A 89 -4.82 -18.58 -8.49
C PRO A 89 -4.98 -18.99 -9.97
N LYS A 90 -5.51 -20.18 -10.18
CA LYS A 90 -5.88 -20.69 -11.51
C LYS A 90 -7.19 -20.09 -12.03
N ALA A 91 -8.11 -19.77 -11.14
CA ALA A 91 -9.41 -19.23 -11.50
C ALA A 91 -9.32 -17.77 -11.96
N GLU A 92 -10.22 -17.36 -12.84
CA GLU A 92 -10.14 -16.06 -13.55
C GLU A 92 -10.41 -14.84 -12.68
N GLY A 93 -11.21 -14.95 -11.64
CA GLY A 93 -11.60 -13.82 -10.79
C GLY A 93 -13.04 -13.32 -11.05
N PRO A 94 -13.39 -12.05 -10.81
CA PRO A 94 -12.47 -10.93 -10.46
C PRO A 94 -11.97 -10.94 -9.02
N TYR A 95 -10.79 -10.39 -8.82
CA TYR A 95 -10.09 -10.34 -7.53
C TYR A 95 -9.70 -8.92 -7.12
N ALA A 96 -9.25 -8.78 -5.89
CA ALA A 96 -8.71 -7.52 -5.37
C ALA A 96 -7.44 -7.78 -4.54
N ILE A 97 -6.56 -6.78 -4.51
CA ILE A 97 -5.38 -6.74 -3.65
C ILE A 97 -5.47 -5.47 -2.80
N ARG A 98 -5.31 -5.63 -1.49
CA ARG A 98 -5.31 -4.54 -0.51
C ARG A 98 -3.95 -4.36 0.11
N PHE A 99 -3.52 -3.12 0.19
CA PHE A 99 -2.24 -2.71 0.75
C PHE A 99 -2.49 -1.92 2.03
N TYR A 100 -1.98 -2.41 3.14
CA TYR A 100 -2.11 -1.79 4.46
C TYR A 100 -0.72 -1.35 4.93
N GLY A 101 -0.61 -0.09 5.34
CA GLY A 101 0.61 0.49 5.88
C GLY A 101 0.62 0.54 7.41
N TRP A 102 1.19 1.60 7.92
CA TRP A 102 1.33 1.85 9.35
C TRP A 102 -0.01 1.71 10.09
N GLU A 103 0.02 1.05 11.25
CA GLU A 103 -1.16 0.79 12.10
C GLU A 103 -2.33 0.09 11.40
N GLY A 104 -2.07 -0.63 10.31
CA GLY A 104 -3.11 -1.33 9.55
C GLY A 104 -4.01 -0.42 8.73
N LYS A 105 -3.61 0.83 8.48
CA LYS A 105 -4.34 1.77 7.63
C LYS A 105 -4.31 1.31 6.17
N LEU A 106 -5.46 1.25 5.52
CA LEU A 106 -5.56 0.95 4.09
C LEU A 106 -4.93 2.09 3.28
N CYS A 107 -3.88 1.78 2.52
CA CYS A 107 -3.15 2.72 1.66
C CYS A 107 -3.65 2.70 0.23
N ALA A 108 -3.93 1.52 -0.30
CA ALA A 108 -4.46 1.31 -1.64
C ALA A 108 -5.25 0.01 -1.75
N GLU A 109 -6.17 -0.02 -2.68
CA GLU A 109 -6.87 -1.22 -3.11
C GLU A 109 -6.89 -1.26 -4.63
N VAL A 110 -6.48 -2.37 -5.21
CA VAL A 110 -6.55 -2.65 -6.65
C VAL A 110 -7.68 -3.64 -6.87
N LYS A 111 -8.65 -3.29 -7.71
CA LYS A 111 -9.90 -4.05 -7.91
C LYS A 111 -10.00 -4.60 -9.33
N ASP A 112 -10.97 -5.52 -9.51
CA ASP A 112 -11.30 -6.11 -10.80
C ASP A 112 -10.10 -6.71 -11.51
N ILE A 113 -9.22 -7.36 -10.74
CA ILE A 113 -8.06 -8.07 -11.29
C ILE A 113 -8.54 -9.40 -11.85
N LEU A 114 -8.20 -9.67 -13.09
CA LEU A 114 -8.42 -10.95 -13.73
C LEU A 114 -7.12 -11.75 -13.80
N MET A 115 -7.23 -13.06 -13.70
CA MET A 115 -6.14 -13.99 -13.93
C MET A 115 -6.27 -14.58 -15.32
N GLY A 116 -5.23 -14.47 -16.11
CA GLY A 116 -5.21 -14.93 -17.48
C GLY A 116 -3.84 -15.37 -17.96
N GLU A 117 -3.72 -15.68 -19.22
CA GLU A 117 -2.43 -15.88 -19.88
C GLU A 117 -1.91 -14.54 -20.36
N THR A 118 -0.73 -14.15 -19.91
CA THR A 118 -0.07 -12.91 -20.32
C THR A 118 1.11 -13.21 -21.25
N TRP A 119 1.17 -12.52 -22.36
CA TRP A 119 2.20 -12.70 -23.39
C TRP A 119 2.97 -11.40 -23.56
N LEU A 120 4.28 -11.45 -23.48
CA LEU A 120 5.15 -10.34 -23.85
C LEU A 120 5.53 -10.49 -25.32
N CYS A 121 4.98 -9.62 -26.16
CA CYS A 121 5.34 -9.55 -27.56
C CYS A 121 6.37 -8.42 -27.73
N SER A 122 7.51 -8.76 -28.30
CA SER A 122 8.54 -7.79 -28.67
C SER A 122 9.13 -8.15 -30.05
N GLY A 123 9.54 -7.15 -30.78
CA GLY A 123 10.12 -7.33 -32.09
C GLY A 123 10.53 -6.01 -32.72
N GLN A 124 11.27 -6.04 -33.83
CA GLN A 124 11.61 -4.84 -34.56
C GLN A 124 10.47 -4.46 -35.55
N SER A 125 10.71 -4.28 -36.79
CA SER A 125 9.82 -3.71 -37.81
C SER A 125 8.43 -4.33 -37.95
N ASN A 126 8.17 -5.53 -37.45
CA ASN A 126 6.83 -6.15 -37.48
C ASN A 126 5.85 -5.66 -36.39
N MET A 127 6.26 -4.74 -35.53
CA MET A 127 5.45 -4.14 -34.49
C MET A 127 4.99 -2.71 -34.85
N GLU A 128 5.27 -2.24 -36.05
CA GLU A 128 4.92 -0.89 -36.55
C GLU A 128 3.64 -0.87 -37.41
N TYR A 129 2.56 -1.52 -36.97
CA TYR A 129 1.27 -1.43 -37.67
C TYR A 129 0.18 -0.98 -36.70
#